data_d8971ee320f40edabb23bdd23009241e
#
_entry.id   d8971ee320f40edabb23bdd23009241e
#
_cell.length_a   1.000
_cell.length_b   1.000
_cell.length_c   1.000
_cell.angle_alpha   90.00
_cell.angle_beta   90.00
_cell.angle_gamma   90.00
#
_symmetry.space_group_name_H-M   'P 1'
#
loop_
_entity.id
_entity.type
_entity.pdbx_description
1 polymer ?
#
loop_
_entity_poly.entity_id
_entity_poly.type
_entity_poly.pdbx_seq_one_letter_code
_entity_poly.pdbx_strand_id
1 'polypeptide(L)'
;MPKWRQAYPENEAKQIAQLVKTAGDNGVIFYWAIHPGQDIKWNDEDRALLLEKFESMYRLGVRGFAVFFDDISGEGTKADKQAELLNYIDDHFIKPKGDVAPLIMCPTEYNKAWSNIQKGYLPTLGDKLNKGIEVMWTGNTVVSCLDKPDVVWINQHIKRKAYIWFNFPVTDFVRDHLLMGKTYGNSLEIADDVSGFLSNPMEHAEASKMALFSVADYTWNMKAYDTERSWKLAPSEVFPENPDALLR
;
A
#
# COMPACT_ATOMS: atom_id res chain seq x y z
N MET A 1 -2.31 15.18 -1.18
CA MET A 1 -3.59 15.86 -0.83
C MET A 1 -3.30 17.33 -0.53
N PRO A 2 -3.77 18.32 -1.31
CA PRO A 2 -3.42 19.73 -1.07
C PRO A 2 -3.97 20.30 0.25
N LYS A 3 -4.89 19.58 0.91
CA LYS A 3 -5.53 20.02 2.17
C LYS A 3 -5.19 19.13 3.38
N TRP A 4 -4.05 18.44 3.36
CA TRP A 4 -3.72 17.49 4.43
C TRP A 4 -3.61 18.13 5.83
N ARG A 5 -3.28 19.44 5.89
CA ARG A 5 -3.23 20.22 7.14
C ARG A 5 -4.60 20.54 7.73
N GLN A 6 -5.69 20.40 6.94
CA GLN A 6 -7.04 20.76 7.39
C GLN A 6 -7.77 19.53 7.99
N ALA A 7 -8.62 19.79 8.98
CA ALA A 7 -9.53 18.76 9.46
C ALA A 7 -10.49 18.32 8.35
N TYR A 8 -10.96 17.07 8.40
CA TYR A 8 -12.06 16.65 7.53
C TYR A 8 -13.36 17.35 7.91
N PRO A 9 -14.23 17.71 6.95
CA PRO A 9 -15.59 18.12 7.23
C PRO A 9 -16.32 17.05 8.06
N GLU A 10 -17.28 17.47 8.89
CA GLU A 10 -17.97 16.57 9.82
C GLU A 10 -18.65 15.38 9.11
N ASN A 11 -19.24 15.61 7.94
CA ASN A 11 -19.87 14.55 7.14
C ASN A 11 -18.86 13.53 6.63
N GLU A 12 -17.67 13.95 6.18
CA GLU A 12 -16.60 13.05 5.73
C GLU A 12 -16.01 12.28 6.93
N ALA A 13 -15.80 12.94 8.06
CA ALA A 13 -15.34 12.29 9.29
C ALA A 13 -16.32 11.18 9.74
N LYS A 14 -17.62 11.42 9.69
CA LYS A 14 -18.66 10.41 9.97
C LYS A 14 -18.59 9.23 8.99
N GLN A 15 -18.38 9.49 7.72
CA GLN A 15 -18.23 8.43 6.70
C GLN A 15 -16.97 7.58 6.98
N ILE A 16 -15.84 8.21 7.31
CA ILE A 16 -14.62 7.49 7.69
C ILE A 16 -14.89 6.61 8.91
N ALA A 17 -15.51 7.13 9.96
CA ALA A 17 -15.83 6.36 11.16
C ALA A 17 -16.76 5.15 10.85
N GLN A 18 -17.70 5.32 9.94
CA GLN A 18 -18.58 4.22 9.48
C GLN A 18 -17.80 3.16 8.71
N LEU A 19 -16.87 3.56 7.82
CA LEU A 19 -16.00 2.63 7.08
C LEU A 19 -15.10 1.85 8.04
N VAL A 20 -14.48 2.52 9.01
CA VAL A 20 -13.65 1.91 10.05
C VAL A 20 -14.45 0.86 10.84
N LYS A 21 -15.67 1.23 11.27
CA LYS A 21 -16.55 0.30 11.99
C LYS A 21 -16.90 -0.92 11.13
N THR A 22 -17.32 -0.69 9.88
CA THR A 22 -17.68 -1.78 8.95
C THR A 22 -16.49 -2.70 8.69
N ALA A 23 -15.30 -2.16 8.50
CA ALA A 23 -14.07 -2.96 8.35
C ALA A 23 -13.83 -3.84 9.58
N GLY A 24 -13.90 -3.26 10.78
CA GLY A 24 -13.71 -3.98 12.05
C GLY A 24 -14.75 -5.09 12.27
N ASP A 25 -16.03 -4.81 11.97
CA ASP A 25 -17.12 -5.81 12.06
C ASP A 25 -16.89 -7.02 11.12
N ASN A 26 -16.08 -6.85 10.07
CA ASN A 26 -15.69 -7.89 9.11
C ASN A 26 -14.25 -8.41 9.30
N GLY A 27 -13.60 -8.12 10.42
CA GLY A 27 -12.24 -8.59 10.71
C GLY A 27 -11.15 -7.95 9.85
N VAL A 28 -11.40 -6.76 9.30
CA VAL A 28 -10.48 -6.01 8.44
C VAL A 28 -9.97 -4.77 9.16
N ILE A 29 -8.68 -4.50 9.08
CA ILE A 29 -8.08 -3.24 9.54
C ILE A 29 -8.21 -2.19 8.44
N PHE A 30 -8.92 -1.11 8.73
CA PHE A 30 -8.99 0.05 7.85
C PHE A 30 -7.70 0.86 7.95
N TYR A 31 -6.94 0.96 6.84
CA TYR A 31 -5.78 1.83 6.74
C TYR A 31 -6.17 3.19 6.16
N TRP A 32 -5.76 4.26 6.85
CA TRP A 32 -5.86 5.62 6.36
C TRP A 32 -4.49 6.11 5.90
N ALA A 33 -4.43 6.61 4.66
CA ALA A 33 -3.21 7.10 4.06
C ALA A 33 -3.21 8.61 3.88
N ILE A 34 -2.04 9.25 4.02
CA ILE A 34 -1.81 10.67 3.78
C ILE A 34 -0.63 10.87 2.83
N HIS A 35 -0.72 11.89 1.99
CA HIS A 35 0.31 12.24 1.00
C HIS A 35 0.75 13.70 1.19
N PRO A 36 1.68 13.98 2.11
CA PRO A 36 2.13 15.35 2.41
C PRO A 36 3.24 15.85 1.49
N GLY A 37 3.88 14.98 0.70
CA GLY A 37 5.16 15.20 0.04
C GLY A 37 5.22 16.35 -0.96
N GLN A 38 4.10 16.80 -1.51
CA GLN A 38 4.11 17.87 -2.52
C GLN A 38 4.37 19.26 -1.95
N ASP A 39 4.02 19.50 -0.68
CA ASP A 39 4.07 20.85 -0.09
C ASP A 39 4.57 20.90 1.37
N ILE A 40 5.11 19.81 1.87
CA ILE A 40 5.67 19.71 3.21
C ILE A 40 6.90 20.62 3.35
N LYS A 41 6.96 21.38 4.44
CA LYS A 41 8.04 22.36 4.69
C LYS A 41 9.17 21.82 5.55
N TRP A 42 9.06 20.58 6.05
CA TRP A 42 10.05 19.93 6.93
C TRP A 42 10.36 20.71 8.21
N ASN A 43 9.40 21.45 8.74
CA ASN A 43 9.50 22.23 9.99
C ASN A 43 8.63 21.61 11.10
N ASP A 44 8.79 22.12 12.31
CA ASP A 44 8.07 21.63 13.49
C ASP A 44 6.56 21.89 13.40
N GLU A 45 6.13 22.95 12.72
CA GLU A 45 4.72 23.27 12.50
C GLU A 45 4.03 22.18 11.67
N ASP A 46 4.60 21.83 10.51
CA ASP A 46 4.04 20.78 9.65
C ASP A 46 4.09 19.39 10.33
N ARG A 47 5.14 19.14 11.12
CA ARG A 47 5.27 17.93 11.91
C ARG A 47 4.17 17.80 12.96
N ALA A 48 3.87 18.90 13.68
CA ALA A 48 2.81 18.95 14.68
C ALA A 48 1.42 18.78 14.03
N LEU A 49 1.15 19.48 12.92
CA LEU A 49 -0.11 19.38 12.18
C LEU A 49 -0.35 17.93 11.65
N LEU A 50 0.72 17.27 11.22
CA LEU A 50 0.62 15.88 10.76
C LEU A 50 0.25 14.93 11.91
N LEU A 51 0.88 15.07 13.08
CA LEU A 51 0.51 14.30 14.28
C LEU A 51 -0.93 14.58 14.72
N GLU A 52 -1.36 15.83 14.71
CA GLU A 52 -2.74 16.19 15.04
C GLU A 52 -3.73 15.51 14.08
N LYS A 53 -3.38 15.45 12.77
CA LYS A 53 -4.19 14.74 11.78
C LYS A 53 -4.26 13.24 12.07
N PHE A 54 -3.15 12.60 12.43
CA PHE A 54 -3.11 11.20 12.86
C PHE A 54 -3.97 10.98 14.11
N GLU A 55 -3.85 11.83 15.12
CA GLU A 55 -4.68 11.76 16.33
C GLU A 55 -6.17 11.92 16.02
N SER A 56 -6.53 12.79 15.09
CA SER A 56 -7.92 12.96 14.67
C SER A 56 -8.49 11.69 14.04
N MET A 57 -7.72 11.01 13.19
CA MET A 57 -8.12 9.73 12.57
C MET A 57 -8.18 8.59 13.60
N TYR A 58 -7.23 8.55 14.52
CA TYR A 58 -7.24 7.58 15.61
C TYR A 58 -8.52 7.71 16.45
N ARG A 59 -8.97 8.95 16.77
CA ARG A 59 -10.24 9.19 17.47
C ARG A 59 -11.47 8.71 16.68
N LEU A 60 -11.40 8.64 15.35
CA LEU A 60 -12.45 8.06 14.49
C LEU A 60 -12.39 6.52 14.45
N GLY A 61 -11.43 5.89 15.14
CA GLY A 61 -11.28 4.45 15.22
C GLY A 61 -10.23 3.85 14.27
N VAL A 62 -9.55 4.65 13.44
CA VAL A 62 -8.48 4.17 12.55
C VAL A 62 -7.35 3.54 13.37
N ARG A 63 -6.88 2.36 12.93
CA ARG A 63 -5.79 1.61 13.55
C ARG A 63 -4.67 1.22 12.58
N GLY A 64 -4.82 1.54 11.30
CA GLY A 64 -3.80 1.40 10.27
C GLY A 64 -3.49 2.75 9.64
N PHE A 65 -2.20 3.10 9.50
CA PHE A 65 -1.76 4.39 8.99
C PHE A 65 -0.69 4.23 7.93
N ALA A 66 -0.74 5.08 6.90
CA ALA A 66 0.27 5.12 5.87
C ALA A 66 0.64 6.56 5.48
N VAL A 67 1.90 6.77 5.07
CA VAL A 67 2.39 8.04 4.53
C VAL A 67 3.02 7.80 3.17
N PHE A 68 2.54 8.52 2.17
CA PHE A 68 2.94 8.33 0.79
C PHE A 68 3.78 9.48 0.27
N PHE A 69 4.82 9.16 -0.50
CA PHE A 69 5.75 10.08 -1.17
C PHE A 69 5.97 9.72 -2.64
N ASP A 70 5.05 8.94 -3.21
CA ASP A 70 5.02 8.62 -4.64
C ASP A 70 4.65 9.84 -5.48
N ASP A 71 5.05 9.84 -6.73
CA ASP A 71 4.71 10.82 -7.77
C ASP A 71 4.90 12.30 -7.37
N ILE A 72 5.95 12.58 -6.60
CA ILE A 72 6.32 13.93 -6.17
C ILE A 72 7.67 14.36 -6.76
N SER A 73 7.97 15.64 -6.63
CA SER A 73 9.24 16.23 -7.05
C SER A 73 9.76 17.24 -6.02
N GLY A 74 10.99 17.71 -6.20
CA GLY A 74 11.59 18.78 -5.40
C GLY A 74 11.95 18.33 -3.97
N GLU A 75 11.74 19.21 -3.00
CA GLU A 75 12.16 19.01 -1.60
C GLU A 75 11.49 17.84 -0.90
N GLY A 76 10.28 17.45 -1.34
CA GLY A 76 9.56 16.29 -0.80
C GLY A 76 10.26 14.95 -1.04
N THR A 77 11.17 14.87 -2.02
CA THR A 77 11.83 13.62 -2.43
C THR A 77 13.08 13.26 -1.61
N LYS A 78 13.43 14.04 -0.59
CA LYS A 78 14.64 13.82 0.20
C LYS A 78 14.47 12.64 1.18
N ALA A 79 15.17 11.55 0.93
CA ALA A 79 15.07 10.32 1.71
C ALA A 79 15.38 10.51 3.21
N ASP A 80 16.38 11.34 3.54
CA ASP A 80 16.74 11.65 4.92
C ASP A 80 15.63 12.39 5.66
N LYS A 81 14.95 13.33 5.00
CA LYS A 81 13.81 14.07 5.54
C LYS A 81 12.56 13.20 5.68
N GLN A 82 12.31 12.34 4.70
CA GLN A 82 11.23 11.35 4.80
C GLN A 82 11.47 10.39 5.98
N ALA A 83 12.69 9.86 6.11
CA ALA A 83 13.05 8.98 7.22
C ALA A 83 12.93 9.66 8.59
N GLU A 84 13.40 10.92 8.72
CA GLU A 84 13.27 11.72 9.94
C GLU A 84 11.80 11.88 10.36
N LEU A 85 10.94 12.27 9.43
CA LEU A 85 9.51 12.46 9.68
C LEU A 85 8.82 11.15 10.07
N LEU A 86 9.07 10.07 9.31
CA LEU A 86 8.45 8.78 9.55
C LEU A 86 8.88 8.15 10.89
N ASN A 87 10.16 8.28 11.24
CA ASN A 87 10.65 7.85 12.54
C ASN A 87 10.00 8.65 13.66
N TYR A 88 9.84 9.97 13.47
CA TYR A 88 9.14 10.81 14.43
C TYR A 88 7.69 10.36 14.66
N ILE A 89 6.95 10.07 13.59
CA ILE A 89 5.58 9.53 13.68
C ILE A 89 5.57 8.17 14.38
N ASP A 90 6.48 7.28 14.00
CA ASP A 90 6.59 5.95 14.58
C ASP A 90 6.87 6.02 16.10
N ASP A 91 7.81 6.88 16.52
CA ASP A 91 8.23 6.99 17.92
C ASP A 91 7.21 7.74 18.80
N HIS A 92 6.50 8.75 18.25
CA HIS A 92 5.61 9.60 19.04
C HIS A 92 4.12 9.25 18.90
N PHE A 93 3.75 8.46 17.90
CA PHE A 93 2.37 8.09 17.67
C PHE A 93 2.17 6.57 17.59
N ILE A 94 2.84 5.87 16.66
CA ILE A 94 2.59 4.44 16.44
C ILE A 94 2.92 3.60 17.68
N LYS A 95 4.18 3.64 18.10
CA LYS A 95 4.67 2.84 19.23
C LYS A 95 3.94 3.11 20.55
N PRO A 96 3.68 4.38 20.94
CA PRO A 96 2.99 4.67 22.22
C PRO A 96 1.54 4.20 22.28
N LYS A 97 0.86 4.07 21.14
CA LYS A 97 -0.56 3.63 21.09
C LYS A 97 -0.73 2.14 21.42
N GLY A 98 0.18 1.30 20.99
CA GLY A 98 0.16 -0.15 21.29
C GLY A 98 -0.93 -0.96 20.59
N ASP A 99 -1.97 -0.32 20.05
CA ASP A 99 -3.11 -0.91 19.32
C ASP A 99 -3.17 -0.48 17.85
N VAL A 100 -2.11 0.15 17.36
CA VAL A 100 -1.97 0.61 15.96
C VAL A 100 -1.06 -0.35 15.21
N ALA A 101 -1.47 -0.72 13.99
CA ALA A 101 -0.66 -1.54 13.10
C ALA A 101 0.64 -0.81 12.67
N PRO A 102 1.66 -1.52 12.21
CA PRO A 102 2.88 -0.91 11.71
C PRO A 102 2.62 0.19 10.67
N LEU A 103 3.39 1.28 10.76
CA LEU A 103 3.31 2.37 9.79
C LEU A 103 3.76 1.87 8.42
N ILE A 104 2.99 2.15 7.38
CA ILE A 104 3.37 1.86 5.99
C ILE A 104 3.81 3.16 5.33
N MET A 105 4.89 3.12 4.55
CA MET A 105 5.31 4.23 3.70
C MET A 105 5.42 3.81 2.24
N CYS A 106 5.00 4.69 1.32
CA CYS A 106 5.34 4.58 -0.09
C CYS A 106 6.53 5.50 -0.38
N PRO A 107 7.68 4.98 -0.83
CA PRO A 107 8.83 5.80 -1.15
C PRO A 107 8.65 6.53 -2.49
N THR A 108 9.42 7.60 -2.72
CA THR A 108 9.44 8.30 -4.00
C THR A 108 10.01 7.39 -5.12
N GLU A 109 11.05 6.63 -4.82
CA GLU A 109 11.58 5.60 -5.73
C GLU A 109 10.94 4.25 -5.39
N TYR A 110 9.68 4.02 -5.81
CA TYR A 110 8.89 2.85 -5.45
C TYR A 110 8.96 1.69 -6.45
N ASN A 111 9.77 1.80 -7.52
CA ASN A 111 10.08 0.74 -8.47
C ASN A 111 11.53 0.84 -8.96
N LYS A 112 12.05 -0.28 -9.51
CA LYS A 112 13.44 -0.35 -9.92
C LYS A 112 13.79 0.54 -11.11
N ALA A 113 12.89 0.67 -12.09
CA ALA A 113 13.13 1.48 -13.28
C ALA A 113 13.32 2.97 -12.95
N TRP A 114 12.72 3.46 -11.87
CA TRP A 114 12.84 4.84 -11.41
C TRP A 114 13.87 5.04 -10.30
N SER A 115 14.46 3.95 -9.81
CA SER A 115 15.46 4.00 -8.75
C SER A 115 16.85 4.29 -9.29
N ASN A 116 17.61 5.07 -8.52
CA ASN A 116 19.03 5.27 -8.78
C ASN A 116 19.84 5.03 -7.50
N ILE A 117 20.39 3.82 -7.37
CA ILE A 117 21.13 3.42 -6.18
C ILE A 117 22.34 4.30 -5.90
N GLN A 118 23.01 4.82 -6.94
CA GLN A 118 24.17 5.70 -6.80
C GLN A 118 23.80 7.05 -6.18
N LYS A 119 22.55 7.52 -6.38
CA LYS A 119 22.02 8.70 -5.70
C LYS A 119 21.65 8.44 -4.24
N GLY A 120 21.57 7.18 -3.82
CA GLY A 120 21.48 6.76 -2.44
C GLY A 120 20.10 6.88 -1.78
N TYR A 121 19.01 7.10 -2.54
CA TYR A 121 17.68 7.26 -1.96
C TYR A 121 17.24 6.01 -1.17
N LEU A 122 17.14 4.85 -1.82
CA LEU A 122 16.75 3.59 -1.18
C LEU A 122 17.72 3.15 -0.08
N PRO A 123 19.06 3.19 -0.27
CA PRO A 123 19.99 2.91 0.81
C PRO A 123 19.84 3.82 2.03
N THR A 124 19.55 5.12 1.83
CA THR A 124 19.31 6.05 2.94
C THR A 124 18.07 5.65 3.74
N LEU A 125 16.98 5.26 3.08
CA LEU A 125 15.80 4.72 3.77
C LEU A 125 16.14 3.45 4.53
N GLY A 126 16.87 2.52 3.91
CA GLY A 126 17.31 1.27 4.54
C GLY A 126 18.15 1.49 5.81
N ASP A 127 18.99 2.53 5.81
CA ASP A 127 19.86 2.86 6.95
C ASP A 127 19.14 3.65 8.05
N LYS A 128 18.26 4.57 7.69
CA LYS A 128 17.73 5.56 8.63
C LYS A 128 16.33 5.24 9.17
N LEU A 129 15.48 4.53 8.41
CA LEU A 129 14.13 4.21 8.86
C LEU A 129 14.12 3.22 10.04
N ASN A 130 13.26 3.48 11.02
CA ASN A 130 12.94 2.52 12.08
C ASN A 130 12.49 1.19 11.48
N LYS A 131 12.95 0.08 12.08
CA LYS A 131 12.75 -1.27 11.52
C LYS A 131 11.29 -1.72 11.46
N GLY A 132 10.42 -1.14 12.28
CA GLY A 132 8.97 -1.43 12.28
C GLY A 132 8.17 -0.73 11.19
N ILE A 133 8.79 0.14 10.38
CA ILE A 133 8.10 0.84 9.29
C ILE A 133 8.16 -0.01 8.01
N GLU A 134 7.00 -0.31 7.44
CA GLU A 134 6.87 -1.07 6.20
C GLU A 134 7.14 -0.16 4.98
N VAL A 135 7.86 -0.66 3.98
CA VAL A 135 8.23 0.10 2.78
C VAL A 135 7.62 -0.55 1.55
N MET A 136 6.78 0.20 0.83
CA MET A 136 6.08 -0.29 -0.37
C MET A 136 7.01 -0.40 -1.57
N TRP A 137 6.72 -1.36 -2.45
CA TRP A 137 7.46 -1.63 -3.67
C TRP A 137 6.57 -2.24 -4.75
N THR A 138 6.62 -1.73 -6.00
CA THR A 138 5.79 -2.24 -7.10
C THR A 138 6.49 -3.26 -7.99
N GLY A 139 7.81 -3.41 -7.88
CA GLY A 139 8.60 -4.34 -8.69
C GLY A 139 9.56 -3.64 -9.65
N ASN A 140 9.90 -4.30 -10.75
CA ASN A 140 10.84 -3.77 -11.74
C ASN A 140 10.34 -2.48 -12.42
N THR A 141 9.03 -2.32 -12.54
CA THR A 141 8.33 -1.13 -13.08
C THR A 141 7.10 -0.81 -12.22
N VAL A 142 6.37 0.26 -12.55
CA VAL A 142 5.11 0.64 -11.86
C VAL A 142 4.09 -0.48 -11.91
N VAL A 143 3.93 -1.12 -13.07
CA VAL A 143 3.09 -2.31 -13.27
C VAL A 143 3.99 -3.44 -13.72
N SER A 144 4.19 -4.45 -12.90
CA SER A 144 5.05 -5.59 -13.25
C SER A 144 4.61 -6.88 -12.57
N CYS A 145 5.00 -8.01 -13.16
CA CYS A 145 5.03 -9.26 -12.44
C CYS A 145 6.19 -9.23 -11.44
N LEU A 146 5.98 -9.84 -10.29
CA LEU A 146 6.97 -9.92 -9.21
C LEU A 146 7.88 -11.13 -9.44
N ASP A 147 9.16 -10.91 -9.51
CA ASP A 147 10.15 -11.98 -9.53
C ASP A 147 11.01 -11.99 -8.25
N LYS A 148 11.55 -13.18 -7.93
CA LYS A 148 12.37 -13.32 -6.71
C LYS A 148 13.66 -12.50 -6.76
N PRO A 149 14.40 -12.42 -7.88
CA PRO A 149 15.57 -11.56 -7.97
C PRO A 149 15.30 -10.09 -7.68
N ASP A 150 14.17 -9.54 -8.15
CA ASP A 150 13.79 -8.16 -7.88
C ASP A 150 13.46 -7.93 -6.39
N VAL A 151 12.66 -8.84 -5.80
CA VAL A 151 12.31 -8.77 -4.37
C VAL A 151 13.57 -8.88 -3.49
N VAL A 152 14.49 -9.75 -3.81
CA VAL A 152 15.78 -9.85 -3.10
C VAL A 152 16.61 -8.57 -3.26
N TRP A 153 16.63 -8.01 -4.47
CA TRP A 153 17.34 -6.78 -4.77
C TRP A 153 16.83 -5.61 -3.91
N ILE A 154 15.52 -5.37 -3.87
CA ILE A 154 15.00 -4.26 -3.06
C ILE A 154 15.25 -4.50 -1.57
N ASN A 155 15.04 -5.72 -1.07
CA ASN A 155 15.27 -6.07 0.34
C ASN A 155 16.70 -5.75 0.80
N GLN A 156 17.69 -5.99 -0.06
CA GLN A 156 19.09 -5.66 0.22
C GLN A 156 19.28 -4.14 0.39
N HIS A 157 18.63 -3.32 -0.44
CA HIS A 157 18.81 -1.87 -0.43
C HIS A 157 18.06 -1.19 0.71
N ILE A 158 16.82 -1.61 1.00
CA ILE A 158 16.04 -1.05 2.12
C ILE A 158 16.29 -1.76 3.46
N LYS A 159 17.14 -2.83 3.48
CA LYS A 159 17.56 -3.61 4.66
C LYS A 159 16.39 -4.17 5.47
N ARG A 160 15.29 -4.52 4.78
CA ARG A 160 14.08 -5.17 5.29
C ARG A 160 13.32 -5.85 4.16
N LYS A 161 12.32 -6.66 4.49
CA LYS A 161 11.41 -7.20 3.48
C LYS A 161 10.54 -6.07 2.94
N ALA A 162 10.34 -6.04 1.62
CA ALA A 162 9.45 -5.08 0.98
C ALA A 162 7.98 -5.43 1.25
N TYR A 163 7.15 -4.40 1.41
CA TYR A 163 5.70 -4.51 1.39
C TYR A 163 5.24 -4.31 -0.05
N ILE A 164 4.68 -5.33 -0.68
CA ILE A 164 4.33 -5.26 -2.09
C ILE A 164 3.13 -4.36 -2.33
N TRP A 165 3.27 -3.42 -3.26
CA TRP A 165 2.18 -2.67 -3.88
C TRP A 165 1.98 -3.20 -5.29
N PHE A 166 1.00 -4.08 -5.45
CA PHE A 166 0.70 -4.74 -6.71
C PHE A 166 -0.34 -3.95 -7.50
N ASN A 167 0.10 -3.29 -8.58
CA ASN A 167 -0.75 -2.49 -9.44
C ASN A 167 -1.56 -3.38 -10.41
N PHE A 168 -2.46 -4.16 -9.81
CA PHE A 168 -3.44 -5.00 -10.49
C PHE A 168 -4.64 -5.23 -9.56
N PRO A 169 -5.87 -5.10 -10.01
CA PRO A 169 -6.34 -4.83 -11.39
C PRO A 169 -6.59 -3.35 -11.73
N VAL A 170 -5.84 -2.41 -11.19
CA VAL A 170 -6.02 -0.97 -11.45
C VAL A 170 -6.04 -0.65 -12.96
N THR A 171 -6.91 0.28 -13.38
CA THR A 171 -7.11 0.69 -14.77
C THR A 171 -7.00 2.19 -15.01
N ASP A 172 -6.41 2.94 -14.09
CA ASP A 172 -6.25 4.39 -14.23
C ASP A 172 -5.40 4.81 -15.44
N PHE A 173 -4.53 3.91 -15.93
CA PHE A 173 -3.68 4.08 -17.11
C PHE A 173 -4.26 3.44 -18.39
N VAL A 174 -5.36 2.65 -18.32
CA VAL A 174 -6.05 1.98 -19.45
C VAL A 174 -7.57 2.01 -19.24
N ARG A 175 -8.13 3.20 -19.15
CA ARG A 175 -9.50 3.47 -18.70
C ARG A 175 -10.62 2.88 -19.55
N ASP A 176 -10.33 2.43 -20.76
CA ASP A 176 -11.22 1.76 -21.70
C ASP A 176 -11.31 0.23 -21.50
N HIS A 177 -10.62 -0.30 -20.48
CA HIS A 177 -10.59 -1.71 -20.16
C HIS A 177 -11.08 -1.99 -18.73
N LEU A 178 -11.70 -3.17 -18.56
CA LEU A 178 -11.93 -3.78 -17.23
C LEU A 178 -10.96 -4.95 -17.08
N LEU A 179 -10.03 -4.84 -16.12
CA LEU A 179 -9.06 -5.89 -15.85
C LEU A 179 -9.66 -6.90 -14.88
N MET A 180 -10.55 -7.75 -15.38
CA MET A 180 -11.23 -8.79 -14.61
C MET A 180 -10.48 -10.13 -14.63
N GLY A 181 -9.30 -10.18 -15.26
CA GLY A 181 -8.53 -11.40 -15.47
C GLY A 181 -7.88 -11.95 -14.20
N LYS A 182 -7.21 -13.07 -14.36
CA LYS A 182 -6.50 -13.79 -13.29
C LYS A 182 -5.12 -13.19 -13.03
N THR A 183 -4.63 -13.34 -11.80
CA THR A 183 -3.24 -13.05 -11.44
C THR A 183 -2.33 -14.14 -12.01
N TYR A 184 -1.30 -13.75 -12.76
CA TYR A 184 -0.32 -14.68 -13.35
C TYR A 184 1.06 -14.02 -13.46
N GLY A 185 2.09 -14.84 -13.73
CA GLY A 185 3.45 -14.35 -13.98
C GLY A 185 4.25 -13.97 -12.72
N ASN A 186 3.62 -13.92 -11.55
CA ASN A 186 4.31 -13.67 -10.30
C ASN A 186 5.02 -14.93 -9.79
N SER A 187 6.19 -14.77 -9.17
CA SER A 187 6.93 -15.85 -8.53
C SER A 187 6.12 -16.48 -7.39
N LEU A 188 6.12 -17.82 -7.32
CA LEU A 188 5.52 -18.58 -6.22
C LEU A 188 6.45 -18.74 -5.00
N GLU A 189 7.68 -18.21 -5.07
CA GLU A 189 8.75 -18.43 -4.10
C GLU A 189 9.12 -17.19 -3.28
N ILE A 190 8.28 -16.14 -3.29
CA ILE A 190 8.57 -14.87 -2.58
C ILE A 190 7.84 -14.72 -1.25
N ALA A 191 7.04 -15.70 -0.84
CA ALA A 191 6.26 -15.62 0.38
C ALA A 191 7.09 -15.27 1.63
N ASP A 192 8.29 -15.83 1.72
CA ASP A 192 9.22 -15.60 2.83
C ASP A 192 10.07 -14.34 2.66
N ASP A 193 10.02 -13.68 1.49
CA ASP A 193 10.84 -12.52 1.14
C ASP A 193 10.08 -11.19 1.19
N VAL A 194 8.77 -11.21 1.40
CA VAL A 194 7.92 -10.01 1.51
C VAL A 194 7.36 -9.86 2.91
N SER A 195 7.05 -8.62 3.33
CA SER A 195 6.44 -8.34 4.64
C SER A 195 4.92 -8.23 4.58
N GLY A 196 4.39 -7.94 3.40
CA GLY A 196 2.96 -7.80 3.16
C GLY A 196 2.66 -7.61 1.68
N PHE A 197 1.36 -7.55 1.36
CA PHE A 197 0.89 -7.44 -0.02
C PHE A 197 -0.36 -6.58 -0.08
N LEU A 198 -0.36 -5.55 -0.93
CA LEU A 198 -1.48 -4.67 -1.22
C LEU A 198 -1.79 -4.75 -2.71
N SER A 199 -3.03 -5.02 -3.06
CA SER A 199 -3.53 -4.91 -4.43
C SER A 199 -4.15 -3.53 -4.64
N ASN A 200 -3.86 -2.89 -5.77
CA ASN A 200 -4.49 -1.65 -6.22
C ASN A 200 -5.61 -2.01 -7.19
N PRO A 201 -6.90 -1.91 -6.80
CA PRO A 201 -8.02 -2.34 -7.63
C PRO A 201 -8.45 -1.27 -8.63
N MET A 202 -9.36 -1.64 -9.54
CA MET A 202 -10.11 -0.67 -10.34
C MET A 202 -11.00 0.19 -9.45
N GLU A 203 -11.39 1.39 -9.92
CA GLU A 203 -12.45 2.19 -9.29
C GLU A 203 -13.82 1.49 -9.29
N HIS A 204 -14.00 0.48 -10.15
CA HIS A 204 -15.18 -0.37 -10.25
C HIS A 204 -15.11 -1.54 -9.27
N ALA A 205 -15.57 -1.36 -8.05
CA ALA A 205 -15.42 -2.30 -6.96
C ALA A 205 -15.96 -3.71 -7.28
N GLU A 206 -17.17 -3.79 -7.86
CA GLU A 206 -17.78 -5.09 -8.20
C GLU A 206 -16.99 -5.83 -9.29
N ALA A 207 -16.56 -5.13 -10.35
CA ALA A 207 -15.75 -5.73 -11.41
C ALA A 207 -14.37 -6.19 -10.90
N SER A 208 -13.80 -5.49 -9.91
CA SER A 208 -12.52 -5.84 -9.31
C SER A 208 -12.55 -7.17 -8.55
N LYS A 209 -13.69 -7.60 -8.02
CA LYS A 209 -13.80 -8.83 -7.22
C LYS A 209 -13.27 -10.06 -7.92
N MET A 210 -13.49 -10.19 -9.24
CA MET A 210 -12.98 -11.32 -10.02
C MET A 210 -11.45 -11.42 -10.00
N ALA A 211 -10.78 -10.31 -10.26
CA ALA A 211 -9.33 -10.26 -10.23
C ALA A 211 -8.79 -10.38 -8.80
N LEU A 212 -9.43 -9.70 -7.84
CA LEU A 212 -9.04 -9.71 -6.42
C LEU A 212 -9.16 -11.10 -5.80
N PHE A 213 -10.12 -11.94 -6.24
CA PHE A 213 -10.17 -13.32 -5.79
C PHE A 213 -8.86 -14.05 -6.10
N SER A 214 -8.34 -13.92 -7.33
CA SER A 214 -7.09 -14.57 -7.70
C SER A 214 -5.86 -13.98 -6.99
N VAL A 215 -5.87 -12.67 -6.69
CA VAL A 215 -4.83 -12.03 -5.88
C VAL A 215 -4.86 -12.59 -4.44
N ALA A 216 -6.05 -12.72 -3.86
CA ALA A 216 -6.22 -13.28 -2.52
C ALA A 216 -5.75 -14.74 -2.46
N ASP A 217 -6.15 -15.58 -3.41
CA ASP A 217 -5.73 -16.99 -3.51
C ASP A 217 -4.20 -17.11 -3.66
N TYR A 218 -3.60 -16.26 -4.51
CA TYR A 218 -2.14 -16.18 -4.67
C TYR A 218 -1.44 -15.83 -3.35
N THR A 219 -1.89 -14.78 -2.67
CA THR A 219 -1.23 -14.29 -1.46
C THR A 219 -1.46 -15.18 -0.24
N TRP A 220 -2.60 -15.91 -0.19
CA TRP A 220 -2.92 -16.83 0.91
C TRP A 220 -1.98 -18.04 0.96
N ASN A 221 -1.66 -18.61 -0.19
CA ASN A 221 -0.72 -19.73 -0.29
C ASN A 221 0.00 -19.73 -1.64
N MET A 222 1.02 -18.88 -1.78
CA MET A 222 1.77 -18.73 -3.04
C MET A 222 2.28 -20.06 -3.60
N LYS A 223 2.80 -20.94 -2.73
CA LYS A 223 3.40 -22.23 -3.17
C LYS A 223 2.37 -23.20 -3.79
N ALA A 224 1.11 -23.11 -3.40
CA ALA A 224 0.03 -23.95 -3.90
C ALA A 224 -0.89 -23.23 -4.91
N TYR A 225 -0.58 -22.00 -5.25
CA TYR A 225 -1.37 -21.20 -6.18
C TYR A 225 -1.33 -21.81 -7.59
N ASP A 226 -2.50 -22.02 -8.16
CA ASP A 226 -2.71 -22.42 -9.55
C ASP A 226 -3.64 -21.43 -10.24
N THR A 227 -3.11 -20.71 -11.20
CA THR A 227 -3.78 -19.62 -11.92
C THR A 227 -5.09 -20.06 -12.58
N GLU A 228 -5.11 -21.24 -13.22
CA GLU A 228 -6.29 -21.74 -13.94
C GLU A 228 -7.36 -22.23 -12.97
N ARG A 229 -6.97 -22.91 -11.90
CA ARG A 229 -7.88 -23.35 -10.85
C ARG A 229 -8.53 -22.13 -10.17
N SER A 230 -7.73 -21.15 -9.78
CA SER A 230 -8.20 -19.92 -9.14
C SER A 230 -9.21 -19.20 -10.04
N TRP A 231 -8.90 -19.05 -11.32
CA TRP A 231 -9.78 -18.41 -12.29
C TRP A 231 -11.14 -19.14 -12.44
N LYS A 232 -11.14 -20.47 -12.46
CA LYS A 232 -12.38 -21.27 -12.56
C LYS A 232 -13.24 -21.21 -11.31
N LEU A 233 -12.61 -21.00 -10.14
CA LEU A 233 -13.34 -20.90 -8.87
C LEU A 233 -13.93 -19.50 -8.64
N ALA A 234 -13.25 -18.44 -9.11
CA ALA A 234 -13.63 -17.06 -8.84
C ALA A 234 -15.12 -16.75 -9.13
N PRO A 235 -15.73 -17.12 -10.28
CA PRO A 235 -17.13 -16.81 -10.52
C PRO A 235 -18.10 -17.38 -9.51
N SER A 236 -17.90 -18.64 -9.08
CA SER A 236 -18.79 -19.29 -8.11
C SER A 236 -18.69 -18.68 -6.71
N GLU A 237 -17.52 -18.16 -6.34
CA GLU A 237 -17.30 -17.52 -5.04
C GLU A 237 -17.74 -16.05 -5.03
N VAL A 238 -17.55 -15.34 -6.15
CA VAL A 238 -17.78 -13.88 -6.24
C VAL A 238 -19.20 -13.55 -6.73
N PHE A 239 -19.76 -14.39 -7.64
CA PHE A 239 -21.10 -14.22 -8.24
C PHE A 239 -21.86 -15.55 -8.27
N PRO A 240 -22.20 -16.12 -7.12
CA PRO A 240 -22.78 -17.48 -7.01
C PRO A 240 -24.15 -17.61 -7.72
N GLU A 241 -24.85 -16.51 -7.97
CA GLU A 241 -26.16 -16.51 -8.63
C GLU A 241 -26.09 -16.85 -10.13
N ASN A 242 -25.00 -16.49 -10.81
CA ASN A 242 -24.81 -16.76 -12.23
C ASN A 242 -23.33 -16.86 -12.64
N PRO A 243 -22.58 -17.83 -12.12
CA PRO A 243 -21.13 -17.94 -12.34
C PRO A 243 -20.76 -18.12 -13.81
N ASP A 244 -21.54 -18.84 -14.59
CA ASP A 244 -21.24 -19.14 -16.01
C ASP A 244 -21.27 -17.89 -16.91
N ALA A 245 -21.94 -16.83 -16.50
CA ALA A 245 -21.99 -15.59 -17.27
C ALA A 245 -20.61 -14.89 -17.37
N LEU A 246 -19.72 -15.14 -16.41
CA LEU A 246 -18.39 -14.51 -16.34
C LEU A 246 -17.29 -15.34 -17.01
N LEU A 247 -17.57 -16.59 -17.41
CA LEU A 247 -16.60 -17.47 -18.08
C LEU A 247 -16.79 -17.52 -19.60
N ARG A 248 -17.75 -16.77 -20.16
CA ARG A 248 -18.09 -16.67 -21.57
C ARG A 248 -17.40 -15.48 -22.22
#